data_5c81fc3e73bc407ad34889fe8bace819
#
_entry.id   5c81fc3e73bc407ad34889fe8bace819
#
_cell.length_a   1.000
_cell.length_b   1.000
_cell.length_c   1.000
_cell.angle_alpha   90.00
_cell.angle_beta   90.00
_cell.angle_gamma   90.00
#
_symmetry.space_group_name_H-M   'P 1'
#
loop_
_entity.id
_entity.type
_entity.pdbx_description
1 polymer ?
#
loop_
_entity_poly.entity_id
_entity_poly.type
_entity_poly.pdbx_seq_one_letter_code
_entity_poly.pdbx_strand_id
1 'polypeptide(L)'
;MREILCFGDSNTYGLIPGTKERYKENIRWTGILQQKLKEKDCRIVEEGLCGRTTVFEDELRKNRKGSDLLPVLLESHAPIDQVVLMLGTNDCKSYYHASAEVIGLGVEKLIGQIRQAGEHIKILLVSPILLGEKVWEPEYDPEFDEQSVETSRQLKTVYSRIAKKHGIDFLAAS
;
A
#
# COMPACT_ATOMS: atom_id res chain seq x y z
N MET A 1 10.73 5.23 21.79
CA MET A 1 10.02 5.79 20.60
C MET A 1 9.59 4.61 19.74
N ARG A 2 8.32 4.52 19.35
CA ARG A 2 7.81 3.43 18.49
C ARG A 2 7.99 3.80 17.03
N GLU A 3 8.50 2.87 16.22
CA GLU A 3 8.70 3.04 14.80
C GLU A 3 7.52 2.42 14.02
N ILE A 4 6.85 3.23 13.21
CA ILE A 4 5.70 2.82 12.38
C ILE A 4 6.08 2.98 10.91
N LEU A 5 6.28 1.87 10.21
CA LEU A 5 6.57 1.84 8.78
C LEU A 5 5.26 1.92 7.97
N CYS A 6 5.10 2.96 7.17
CA CYS A 6 3.97 3.13 6.26
C CYS A 6 4.40 2.68 4.85
N PHE A 7 4.14 1.41 4.52
CA PHE A 7 4.52 0.81 3.25
C PHE A 7 3.36 0.84 2.26
N GLY A 8 3.56 1.57 1.15
CA GLY A 8 2.49 1.77 0.17
C GLY A 8 2.97 2.30 -1.18
N ASP A 9 2.01 2.73 -1.98
CA ASP A 9 2.19 3.23 -3.35
C ASP A 9 2.17 4.78 -3.42
N SER A 10 1.68 5.33 -4.53
CA SER A 10 1.52 6.77 -4.75
C SER A 10 0.61 7.45 -3.73
N ASN A 11 -0.39 6.74 -3.20
CA ASN A 11 -1.28 7.26 -2.16
C ASN A 11 -0.54 7.48 -0.84
N THR A 12 0.42 6.61 -0.52
CA THR A 12 1.29 6.77 0.65
C THR A 12 2.41 7.79 0.39
N TYR A 13 2.95 7.81 -0.82
CA TYR A 13 3.89 8.83 -1.25
C TYR A 13 3.28 10.24 -1.18
N GLY A 14 1.97 10.34 -1.44
CA GLY A 14 1.25 11.62 -1.50
C GLY A 14 1.42 12.32 -2.86
N LEU A 15 1.33 11.56 -3.96
CA LEU A 15 1.34 12.09 -5.31
C LEU A 15 0.12 12.99 -5.53
N ILE A 16 0.33 14.19 -6.10
CA ILE A 16 -0.76 15.06 -6.55
C ILE A 16 -1.29 14.51 -7.87
N PRO A 17 -2.58 14.10 -7.96
CA PRO A 17 -3.14 13.53 -9.18
C PRO A 17 -2.92 14.43 -10.41
N GLY A 18 -2.59 13.81 -11.55
CA GLY A 18 -2.32 14.52 -12.81
C GLY A 18 -0.99 15.26 -12.87
N THR A 19 -0.12 15.12 -11.86
CA THR A 19 1.18 15.81 -11.80
C THR A 19 2.31 14.82 -11.48
N LYS A 20 3.55 15.34 -11.43
CA LYS A 20 4.71 14.63 -10.87
C LYS A 20 5.08 15.14 -9.48
N GLU A 21 4.28 16.03 -8.91
CA GLU A 21 4.53 16.69 -7.64
C GLU A 21 4.01 15.87 -6.46
N ARG A 22 4.57 16.14 -5.30
CA ARG A 22 4.21 15.52 -4.03
C ARG A 22 3.51 16.53 -3.13
N TYR A 23 2.41 16.13 -2.48
CA TYR A 23 1.81 16.94 -1.42
C TYR A 23 2.81 17.27 -0.31
N LYS A 24 2.67 18.45 0.28
CA LYS A 24 3.46 18.84 1.47
C LYS A 24 3.16 17.88 2.64
N GLU A 25 4.12 17.78 3.56
CA GLU A 25 4.02 16.89 4.73
C GLU A 25 2.73 17.08 5.53
N ASN A 26 2.32 18.31 5.76
CA ASN A 26 1.10 18.64 6.51
C ASN A 26 -0.22 18.30 5.77
N ILE A 27 -0.15 17.81 4.53
CA ILE A 27 -1.31 17.39 3.71
C ILE A 27 -1.33 15.87 3.53
N ARG A 28 -0.14 15.23 3.40
CA ARG A 28 -0.06 13.77 3.29
C ARG A 28 -0.63 13.10 4.53
N TRP A 29 -1.36 12.00 4.35
CA TRP A 29 -1.93 11.26 5.49
C TRP A 29 -0.85 10.78 6.48
N THR A 30 0.32 10.39 5.99
CA THR A 30 1.47 9.98 6.81
C THR A 30 2.01 11.12 7.67
N GLY A 31 2.13 12.32 7.11
CA GLY A 31 2.54 13.51 7.83
C GLY A 31 1.49 13.99 8.85
N ILE A 32 0.19 13.92 8.48
CA ILE A 32 -0.91 14.18 9.43
C ILE A 32 -0.89 13.17 10.57
N LEU A 33 -0.63 11.89 10.27
CA LEU A 33 -0.50 10.85 11.28
C LEU A 33 0.68 11.14 12.23
N GLN A 34 1.85 11.55 11.70
CA GLN A 34 3.00 11.95 12.50
C GLN A 34 2.64 13.08 13.46
N GLN A 35 1.94 14.09 12.99
CA GLN A 35 1.50 15.23 13.83
C GLN A 35 0.55 14.75 14.95
N LYS A 36 -0.42 13.89 14.63
CA LYS A 36 -1.38 13.35 15.61
C LYS A 36 -0.74 12.44 16.65
N LEU A 37 0.36 11.80 16.30
CA LEU A 37 1.08 10.89 17.19
C LEU A 37 2.29 11.54 17.87
N LYS A 38 2.54 12.84 17.68
CA LYS A 38 3.71 13.55 18.21
C LYS A 38 3.90 13.37 19.72
N GLU A 39 2.79 13.41 20.48
CA GLU A 39 2.82 13.26 21.94
C GLU A 39 2.86 11.79 22.40
N LYS A 40 2.77 10.83 21.48
CA LYS A 40 2.72 9.37 21.80
C LYS A 40 4.06 8.67 21.62
N ASP A 41 5.14 9.43 21.49
CA ASP A 41 6.50 8.91 21.28
C ASP A 41 6.54 7.90 20.10
N CYS A 42 5.97 8.32 18.96
CA CYS A 42 5.93 7.55 17.71
C CYS A 42 6.62 8.29 16.58
N ARG A 43 7.35 7.56 15.75
CA ARG A 43 7.94 8.03 14.50
C ARG A 43 7.31 7.31 13.32
N ILE A 44 6.91 8.07 12.29
CA ILE A 44 6.39 7.54 11.04
C ILE A 44 7.54 7.47 10.02
N VAL A 45 7.77 6.29 9.48
CA VAL A 45 8.69 6.06 8.37
C VAL A 45 7.87 5.95 7.10
N GLU A 46 8.00 6.95 6.21
CA GLU A 46 7.24 7.02 4.97
C GLU A 46 7.92 6.22 3.85
N GLU A 47 7.38 5.06 3.52
CA GLU A 47 7.84 4.19 2.43
C GLU A 47 6.79 4.07 1.32
N GLY A 48 6.31 5.23 0.84
CA GLY A 48 5.46 5.34 -0.35
C GLY A 48 6.29 5.41 -1.63
N LEU A 49 5.96 4.58 -2.63
CA LEU A 49 6.60 4.60 -3.95
C LEU A 49 5.55 4.53 -5.07
N CYS A 50 5.50 5.56 -5.92
CA CYS A 50 4.56 5.60 -7.05
C CYS A 50 4.73 4.38 -7.95
N GLY A 51 3.62 3.69 -8.27
CA GLY A 51 3.61 2.50 -9.09
C GLY A 51 3.93 1.20 -8.34
N ARG A 52 4.16 1.23 -7.01
CA ARG A 52 4.44 0.00 -6.25
C ARG A 52 3.26 -0.96 -6.29
N THR A 53 3.56 -2.20 -6.65
CA THR A 53 2.64 -3.36 -6.62
C THR A 53 2.87 -4.20 -5.37
N THR A 54 2.04 -5.20 -5.15
CA THR A 54 2.30 -6.22 -4.11
C THR A 54 3.41 -7.18 -4.55
N VAL A 55 3.20 -7.95 -5.62
CA VAL A 55 4.11 -9.03 -6.07
C VAL A 55 4.40 -9.01 -7.57
N PHE A 56 3.78 -8.12 -8.33
CA PHE A 56 3.95 -8.05 -9.77
C PHE A 56 5.17 -7.22 -10.15
N GLU A 57 5.94 -7.68 -11.12
CA GLU A 57 7.00 -6.87 -11.73
C GLU A 57 6.35 -5.88 -12.70
N ASP A 58 6.78 -4.63 -12.66
CA ASP A 58 6.39 -3.62 -13.62
C ASP A 58 7.51 -3.50 -14.68
N GLU A 59 7.26 -4.05 -15.86
CA GLU A 59 8.24 -4.04 -16.95
C GLU A 59 8.52 -2.64 -17.49
N LEU A 60 7.57 -1.71 -17.32
CA LEU A 60 7.73 -0.32 -17.73
C LEU A 60 8.47 0.51 -16.68
N ARG A 61 8.40 0.09 -15.40
CA ARG A 61 8.97 0.82 -14.27
C ARG A 61 9.63 -0.15 -13.28
N LYS A 62 10.87 -0.49 -13.50
CA LYS A 62 11.62 -1.43 -12.65
C LYS A 62 11.62 -1.05 -11.16
N ASN A 63 11.78 -2.04 -10.31
CA ASN A 63 11.85 -1.91 -8.85
C ASN A 63 10.52 -1.42 -8.23
N ARG A 64 9.38 -1.86 -8.75
CA ARG A 64 8.06 -1.56 -8.18
C ARG A 64 7.46 -2.72 -7.40
N LYS A 65 8.02 -3.88 -7.50
CA LYS A 65 7.58 -5.10 -6.81
C LYS A 65 7.80 -5.00 -5.30
N GLY A 66 6.70 -4.85 -4.57
CA GLY A 66 6.73 -4.63 -3.12
C GLY A 66 7.37 -5.77 -2.35
N SER A 67 7.13 -7.03 -2.76
CA SER A 67 7.68 -8.21 -2.09
C SER A 67 9.21 -8.33 -2.18
N ASP A 68 9.86 -7.63 -3.09
CA ASP A 68 11.32 -7.61 -3.18
C ASP A 68 11.91 -6.48 -2.32
N LEU A 69 11.16 -5.41 -2.13
CA LEU A 69 11.60 -4.23 -1.38
C LEU A 69 11.31 -4.31 0.12
N LEU A 70 10.17 -4.89 0.50
CA LEU A 70 9.71 -4.90 1.88
C LEU A 70 10.71 -5.53 2.85
N PRO A 71 11.32 -6.71 2.58
CA PRO A 71 12.30 -7.29 3.50
C PRO A 71 13.51 -6.38 3.75
N VAL A 72 14.01 -5.73 2.69
CA VAL A 72 15.16 -4.80 2.78
C VAL A 72 14.81 -3.59 3.65
N LEU A 73 13.60 -3.05 3.49
CA LEU A 73 13.14 -1.89 4.25
C LEU A 73 12.86 -2.25 5.73
N LEU A 74 12.32 -3.44 5.99
CA LEU A 74 12.14 -3.94 7.35
C LEU A 74 13.47 -4.08 8.09
N GLU A 75 14.51 -4.55 7.41
CA GLU A 75 15.86 -4.66 7.97
C GLU A 75 16.51 -3.28 8.16
N SER A 76 16.48 -2.42 7.14
CA SER A 76 17.16 -1.12 7.17
C SER A 76 16.54 -0.11 8.13
N HIS A 77 15.27 -0.24 8.44
CA HIS A 77 14.54 0.61 9.40
C HIS A 77 14.34 -0.04 10.78
N ALA A 78 14.93 -1.23 11.02
CA ALA A 78 14.79 -1.89 12.31
C ALA A 78 15.36 -1.03 13.46
N PRO A 79 14.74 -1.09 14.68
CA PRO A 79 13.58 -1.88 15.03
C PRO A 79 12.25 -1.25 14.58
N ILE A 80 11.31 -2.06 14.10
CA ILE A 80 9.97 -1.64 13.71
C ILE A 80 8.94 -2.25 14.66
N ASP A 81 8.04 -1.42 15.20
CA ASP A 81 6.96 -1.87 16.09
C ASP A 81 5.66 -2.15 15.33
N GLN A 82 5.42 -1.44 14.21
CA GLN A 82 4.20 -1.57 13.44
C GLN A 82 4.43 -1.29 11.94
N VAL A 83 3.73 -2.03 11.09
CA VAL A 83 3.63 -1.77 9.65
C VAL A 83 2.18 -1.40 9.31
N VAL A 84 2.01 -0.26 8.63
CA VAL A 84 0.77 0.09 7.92
C VAL A 84 0.98 -0.30 6.47
N LEU A 85 0.29 -1.35 6.03
CA LEU A 85 0.39 -1.90 4.67
C LEU A 85 -0.80 -1.43 3.83
N MET A 86 -0.55 -0.57 2.83
CA MET A 86 -1.57 -0.08 1.90
C MET A 86 -1.06 -0.19 0.45
N LEU A 87 -1.35 -1.31 -0.19
CA LEU A 87 -1.01 -1.64 -1.58
C LEU A 87 -2.16 -2.34 -2.27
N GLY A 88 -2.10 -2.43 -3.59
CA GLY A 88 -3.07 -3.13 -4.44
C GLY A 88 -3.63 -2.27 -5.56
N THR A 89 -3.53 -0.94 -5.49
CA THR A 89 -3.99 -0.05 -6.57
C THR A 89 -3.31 -0.37 -7.89
N ASN A 90 -1.98 -0.44 -7.90
CA ASN A 90 -1.23 -0.69 -9.14
C ASN A 90 -1.33 -2.13 -9.63
N ASP A 91 -1.68 -3.05 -8.76
CA ASP A 91 -1.96 -4.45 -9.11
C ASP A 91 -3.24 -4.58 -9.96
N CYS A 92 -4.14 -3.57 -9.89
CA CYS A 92 -5.33 -3.50 -10.72
C CYS A 92 -5.05 -3.06 -12.17
N LYS A 93 -3.83 -2.70 -12.54
CA LYS A 93 -3.50 -2.30 -13.91
C LYS A 93 -3.85 -3.40 -14.90
N SER A 94 -4.40 -2.99 -16.06
CA SER A 94 -5.01 -3.89 -17.04
C SER A 94 -4.07 -5.00 -17.53
N TYR A 95 -2.79 -4.71 -17.72
CA TYR A 95 -1.82 -5.68 -18.23
C TYR A 95 -1.44 -6.80 -17.25
N TYR A 96 -1.74 -6.66 -15.93
CA TYR A 96 -1.56 -7.77 -14.99
C TYR A 96 -2.71 -8.78 -15.04
N HIS A 97 -3.90 -8.39 -15.49
CA HIS A 97 -5.11 -9.24 -15.51
C HIS A 97 -5.38 -9.93 -14.17
N ALA A 98 -5.03 -9.27 -13.05
CA ALA A 98 -5.14 -9.84 -11.73
C ALA A 98 -6.54 -9.63 -11.14
N SER A 99 -7.15 -10.71 -10.65
CA SER A 99 -8.37 -10.58 -9.84
C SER A 99 -8.04 -10.07 -8.43
N ALA A 100 -9.04 -9.54 -7.72
CA ALA A 100 -8.87 -9.11 -6.34
C ALA A 100 -8.36 -10.24 -5.42
N GLU A 101 -8.73 -11.50 -5.69
CA GLU A 101 -8.23 -12.67 -4.96
C GLU A 101 -6.73 -12.88 -5.17
N VAL A 102 -6.25 -12.75 -6.41
CA VAL A 102 -4.82 -12.89 -6.74
C VAL A 102 -4.01 -11.75 -6.11
N ILE A 103 -4.54 -10.52 -6.13
CA ILE A 103 -3.94 -9.38 -5.42
C ILE A 103 -3.89 -9.66 -3.91
N GLY A 104 -4.95 -10.25 -3.36
CA GLY A 104 -4.99 -10.70 -1.96
C GLY A 104 -3.89 -11.70 -1.61
N LEU A 105 -3.57 -12.66 -2.48
CA LEU A 105 -2.44 -13.57 -2.26
C LEU A 105 -1.10 -12.81 -2.21
N GLY A 106 -0.95 -11.75 -3.01
CA GLY A 106 0.18 -10.84 -2.94
C GLY A 106 0.30 -10.16 -1.57
N VAL A 107 -0.82 -9.67 -1.05
CA VAL A 107 -0.88 -9.08 0.31
C VAL A 107 -0.55 -10.12 1.38
N GLU A 108 -1.04 -11.34 1.30
CA GLU A 108 -0.70 -12.41 2.25
C GLU A 108 0.81 -12.72 2.24
N LYS A 109 1.46 -12.68 1.07
CA LYS A 109 2.91 -12.83 0.97
C LYS A 109 3.63 -11.71 1.74
N LEU A 110 3.21 -10.45 1.59
CA LEU A 110 3.79 -9.33 2.32
C LEU A 110 3.58 -9.46 3.84
N ILE A 111 2.40 -9.88 4.28
CA ILE A 111 2.12 -10.18 5.70
C ILE A 111 3.08 -11.26 6.22
N GLY A 112 3.31 -12.32 5.44
CA GLY A 112 4.28 -13.37 5.77
C GLY A 112 5.70 -12.83 5.94
N GLN A 113 6.14 -11.91 5.07
CA GLN A 113 7.46 -11.27 5.15
C GLN A 113 7.59 -10.40 6.42
N ILE A 114 6.54 -9.66 6.79
CA ILE A 114 6.53 -8.87 8.03
C ILE A 114 6.67 -9.80 9.24
N ARG A 115 5.93 -10.91 9.26
CA ARG A 115 6.01 -11.91 10.36
C ARG A 115 7.40 -12.57 10.44
N GLN A 116 8.05 -12.83 9.31
CA GLN A 116 9.42 -13.35 9.28
C GLN A 116 10.44 -12.35 9.84
N ALA A 117 10.23 -11.05 9.64
CA ALA A 117 11.08 -10.01 10.21
C ALA A 117 10.90 -9.87 11.74
N GLY A 118 9.69 -10.14 12.26
CA GLY A 118 9.43 -10.15 13.70
C GLY A 118 7.98 -10.42 14.05
N GLU A 119 7.72 -11.46 14.84
CA GLU A 119 6.38 -11.81 15.33
C GLU A 119 5.73 -10.71 16.19
N HIS A 120 6.54 -9.84 16.80
CA HIS A 120 6.08 -8.72 17.62
C HIS A 120 5.55 -7.55 16.79
N ILE A 121 5.87 -7.50 15.49
CA ILE A 121 5.48 -6.38 14.62
C ILE A 121 3.96 -6.40 14.40
N LYS A 122 3.29 -5.35 14.83
CA LYS A 122 1.86 -5.17 14.59
C LYS A 122 1.62 -4.80 13.13
N ILE A 123 0.53 -5.32 12.57
CA ILE A 123 0.18 -5.06 11.16
C ILE A 123 -1.20 -4.40 11.14
N LEU A 124 -1.28 -3.23 10.50
CA LEU A 124 -2.53 -2.62 10.06
C LEU A 124 -2.63 -2.75 8.54
N LEU A 125 -3.53 -3.61 8.07
CA LEU A 125 -3.84 -3.73 6.66
C LEU A 125 -4.88 -2.68 6.28
N VAL A 126 -4.57 -1.88 5.26
CA VAL A 126 -5.47 -0.85 4.75
C VAL A 126 -5.85 -1.19 3.31
N SER A 127 -7.16 -1.30 3.01
CA SER A 127 -7.58 -1.39 1.61
C SER A 127 -7.30 -0.06 0.92
N PRO A 128 -6.80 -0.06 -0.34
CA PRO A 128 -6.59 1.19 -1.06
C PRO A 128 -7.90 1.93 -1.30
N ILE A 129 -7.80 3.22 -1.60
CA ILE A 129 -8.93 4.01 -2.09
C ILE A 129 -9.42 3.45 -3.43
N LEU A 130 -10.69 3.67 -3.74
CA LEU A 130 -11.27 3.23 -5.01
C LEU A 130 -10.61 3.95 -6.20
N LEU A 131 -10.46 3.22 -7.30
CA LEU A 131 -10.17 3.83 -8.60
C LEU A 131 -11.40 4.63 -9.07
N GLY A 132 -11.15 5.80 -9.66
CA GLY A 132 -12.20 6.61 -10.26
C GLY A 132 -12.80 5.92 -11.49
N GLU A 133 -14.10 6.17 -11.77
CA GLU A 133 -14.84 5.52 -12.87
C GLU A 133 -14.29 5.80 -14.27
N LYS A 134 -13.39 6.77 -14.39
CA LYS A 134 -12.79 7.20 -15.66
C LYS A 134 -11.26 7.19 -15.61
N VAL A 135 -10.69 6.43 -14.69
CA VAL A 135 -9.24 6.40 -14.46
C VAL A 135 -8.44 6.03 -15.71
N TRP A 136 -9.01 5.27 -16.64
CA TRP A 136 -8.39 4.84 -17.89
C TRP A 136 -8.43 5.89 -19.01
N GLU A 137 -9.12 7.01 -18.84
CA GLU A 137 -9.13 8.06 -19.86
C GLU A 137 -7.70 8.63 -20.04
N PRO A 138 -7.33 9.04 -21.27
CA PRO A 138 -5.97 9.47 -21.59
C PRO A 138 -5.41 10.61 -20.71
N GLU A 139 -6.31 11.43 -20.16
CA GLU A 139 -5.97 12.54 -19.25
C GLU A 139 -5.54 12.06 -17.85
N TYR A 140 -5.81 10.79 -17.50
CA TYR A 140 -5.52 10.22 -16.20
C TYR A 140 -4.42 9.15 -16.29
N ASP A 141 -4.78 7.88 -16.31
CA ASP A 141 -3.81 6.77 -16.31
C ASP A 141 -4.31 5.63 -17.22
N PRO A 142 -3.87 5.58 -18.50
CA PRO A 142 -4.31 4.58 -19.46
C PRO A 142 -3.79 3.16 -19.17
N GLU A 143 -3.01 2.94 -18.13
CA GLU A 143 -2.60 1.60 -17.70
C GLU A 143 -3.75 0.85 -16.99
N PHE A 144 -4.83 1.56 -16.61
CA PHE A 144 -6.05 0.98 -16.07
C PHE A 144 -7.15 0.80 -17.14
N ASP A 145 -8.22 0.10 -16.77
CA ASP A 145 -9.44 -0.10 -17.57
C ASP A 145 -10.69 -0.19 -16.67
N GLU A 146 -11.86 -0.44 -17.25
CA GLU A 146 -13.10 -0.63 -16.51
C GLU A 146 -13.02 -1.82 -15.53
N GLN A 147 -12.35 -2.90 -15.93
CA GLN A 147 -12.15 -4.06 -15.07
C GLN A 147 -11.28 -3.72 -13.85
N SER A 148 -10.30 -2.82 -14.03
CA SER A 148 -9.48 -2.31 -12.92
C SER A 148 -10.33 -1.64 -11.84
N VAL A 149 -11.33 -0.85 -12.24
CA VAL A 149 -12.26 -0.20 -11.29
C VAL A 149 -13.08 -1.23 -10.53
N GLU A 150 -13.63 -2.23 -11.23
CA GLU A 150 -14.40 -3.29 -10.59
C GLU A 150 -13.53 -4.12 -9.64
N THR A 151 -12.31 -4.45 -10.04
CA THR A 151 -11.34 -5.14 -9.18
C THR A 151 -11.04 -4.32 -7.92
N SER A 152 -10.84 -3.00 -8.05
CA SER A 152 -10.57 -2.11 -6.90
C SER A 152 -11.70 -2.12 -5.86
N ARG A 153 -12.97 -2.20 -6.31
CA ARG A 153 -14.14 -2.30 -5.43
C ARG A 153 -14.16 -3.57 -4.58
N GLN A 154 -13.61 -4.66 -5.12
CA GLN A 154 -13.58 -5.97 -4.44
C GLN A 154 -12.46 -6.06 -3.40
N LEU A 155 -11.40 -5.26 -3.50
CA LEU A 155 -10.24 -5.34 -2.60
C LEU A 155 -10.61 -5.19 -1.12
N LYS A 156 -11.54 -4.29 -0.78
CA LYS A 156 -12.01 -4.11 0.61
C LYS A 156 -12.50 -5.42 1.23
N THR A 157 -13.33 -6.15 0.50
CA THR A 157 -13.90 -7.43 0.98
C THR A 157 -12.82 -8.49 1.14
N VAL A 158 -11.94 -8.61 0.15
CA VAL A 158 -10.82 -9.56 0.17
C VAL A 158 -9.87 -9.25 1.34
N TYR A 159 -9.48 -7.99 1.53
CA TYR A 159 -8.54 -7.59 2.59
C TYR A 159 -9.14 -7.74 3.99
N SER A 160 -10.43 -7.44 4.16
CA SER A 160 -11.13 -7.69 5.43
C SER A 160 -11.09 -9.19 5.81
N ARG A 161 -11.30 -10.09 4.84
CA ARG A 161 -11.20 -11.53 5.06
C ARG A 161 -9.76 -11.97 5.40
N ILE A 162 -8.77 -11.43 4.69
CA ILE A 162 -7.34 -11.69 4.96
C ILE A 162 -6.97 -11.23 6.36
N ALA A 163 -7.35 -10.02 6.74
CA ALA A 163 -7.06 -9.50 8.08
C ALA A 163 -7.65 -10.38 9.18
N LYS A 164 -8.90 -10.82 9.02
CA LYS A 164 -9.55 -11.77 9.94
C LYS A 164 -8.80 -13.11 10.00
N LYS A 165 -8.40 -13.66 8.86
CA LYS A 165 -7.65 -14.93 8.76
C LYS A 165 -6.32 -14.85 9.51
N HIS A 166 -5.61 -13.72 9.41
CA HIS A 166 -4.28 -13.53 10.00
C HIS A 166 -4.31 -12.89 11.40
N GLY A 167 -5.50 -12.56 11.94
CA GLY A 167 -5.63 -11.91 13.25
C GLY A 167 -4.93 -10.55 13.33
N ILE A 168 -5.00 -9.75 12.26
CA ILE A 168 -4.40 -8.41 12.16
C ILE A 168 -5.48 -7.34 12.05
N ASP A 169 -5.10 -6.09 12.35
CA ASP A 169 -5.99 -4.95 12.24
C ASP A 169 -6.31 -4.61 10.77
N PHE A 170 -7.53 -4.13 10.53
CA PHE A 170 -8.00 -3.73 9.20
C PHE A 170 -8.65 -2.35 9.21
N LEU A 171 -8.34 -1.55 8.20
CA LEU A 171 -8.99 -0.27 7.91
C LEU A 171 -9.40 -0.23 6.45
N ALA A 172 -10.67 0.06 6.19
CA ALA A 172 -11.14 0.39 4.86
C ALA A 172 -10.90 1.88 4.58
N ALA A 173 -10.12 2.21 3.53
CA ALA A 173 -9.97 3.58 3.07
C ALA A 173 -11.01 3.97 2.00
N SER A 174 -11.91 3.04 1.68
CA SER A 174 -12.99 3.18 0.69
C SER A 174 -14.35 2.84 1.30
#